data_5b13cd04d3787cce54eb593b8bfeaa14
#
_entry.id   5b13cd04d3787cce54eb593b8bfeaa14
#
_cell.length_a   1.000
_cell.length_b   1.000
_cell.length_c   1.000
_cell.angle_alpha   90.00
_cell.angle_beta   90.00
_cell.angle_gamma   90.00
#
_symmetry.space_group_name_H-M   'P 1'
#
loop_
_entity.id
_entity.type
_entity.pdbx_description
1 polymer ?
#
loop_
_entity_poly.entity_id
_entity_poly.type
_entity_poly.pdbx_seq_one_letter_code
_entity_poly.pdbx_strand_id
1 'polypeptide(L)'
;MRQAAELLESFAQERDRYMQSVEHEVVELALAVAARILRREAQMDPLLLTGAVRVALGQLSGSTQVRLRVPAAELELWTQAIALLPNLAVKPTVLAGDGMRLGDCMIETELGSVDLGIRAQLGEIERGFFDRAGGRRAEAGPERAASPLPEAAA
;
A
#
# COMPACT_ATOMS: atom_id res chain seq x y z
N MET A 1 -20.55 -42.74 7.45
CA MET A 1 -20.52 -41.53 8.29
C MET A 1 -19.16 -40.81 8.22
N ARG A 2 -18.01 -41.46 8.47
CA ARG A 2 -16.66 -40.82 8.37
C ARG A 2 -16.36 -40.20 7.00
N GLN A 3 -16.56 -40.94 5.91
CA GLN A 3 -16.30 -40.47 4.55
C GLN A 3 -17.13 -39.23 4.16
N ALA A 4 -18.36 -39.11 4.65
CA ALA A 4 -19.18 -37.92 4.39
C ALA A 4 -18.67 -36.70 5.13
N ALA A 5 -18.18 -36.87 6.37
CA ALA A 5 -17.55 -35.80 7.13
C ALA A 5 -16.24 -35.33 6.48
N GLU A 6 -15.40 -36.24 6.02
CA GLU A 6 -14.14 -35.94 5.32
C GLU A 6 -14.40 -35.18 4.00
N LEU A 7 -15.44 -35.57 3.23
CA LEU A 7 -15.84 -34.87 2.02
C LEU A 7 -16.34 -33.46 2.29
N LEU A 8 -17.13 -33.25 3.34
CA LEU A 8 -17.61 -31.92 3.72
C LEU A 8 -16.46 -31.01 4.16
N GLU A 9 -15.53 -31.55 4.92
CA GLU A 9 -14.33 -30.80 5.36
C GLU A 9 -13.42 -30.43 4.19
N SER A 10 -13.18 -31.38 3.26
CA SER A 10 -12.43 -31.13 2.04
C SER A 10 -13.09 -30.04 1.18
N PHE A 11 -14.42 -30.11 1.02
CA PHE A 11 -15.18 -29.10 0.28
C PHE A 11 -15.12 -27.72 0.93
N ALA A 12 -15.20 -27.66 2.26
CA ALA A 12 -15.08 -26.40 2.99
C ALA A 12 -13.70 -25.76 2.80
N GLN A 13 -12.63 -26.57 2.87
CA GLN A 13 -11.25 -26.12 2.63
C GLN A 13 -11.05 -25.64 1.20
N GLU A 14 -11.59 -26.34 0.21
CA GLU A 14 -11.47 -25.95 -1.19
C GLU A 14 -12.25 -24.67 -1.50
N ARG A 15 -13.46 -24.53 -0.97
CA ARG A 15 -14.23 -23.29 -1.02
C ARG A 15 -13.45 -22.12 -0.42
N ASP A 16 -12.82 -22.30 0.74
CA ASP A 16 -12.08 -21.24 1.42
C ASP A 16 -10.84 -20.84 0.65
N ARG A 17 -10.13 -21.80 0.03
CA ARG A 17 -9.02 -21.52 -0.89
C ARG A 17 -9.48 -20.74 -2.12
N TYR A 18 -10.59 -21.16 -2.71
CA TYR A 18 -11.17 -20.47 -3.87
C TYR A 18 -11.55 -19.02 -3.52
N MET A 19 -12.21 -18.80 -2.38
CA MET A 19 -12.59 -17.45 -1.94
C MET A 19 -11.37 -16.58 -1.69
N GLN A 20 -10.26 -17.14 -1.18
CA GLN A 20 -9.00 -16.41 -1.02
C GLN A 20 -8.40 -16.00 -2.36
N SER A 21 -8.41 -16.91 -3.35
CA SER A 21 -7.92 -16.62 -4.69
C SER A 21 -8.73 -15.49 -5.34
N VAL A 22 -10.05 -15.55 -5.24
CA VAL A 22 -10.94 -14.50 -5.76
C VAL A 22 -10.69 -13.16 -5.06
N GLU A 23 -10.53 -13.15 -3.74
CA GLU A 23 -10.22 -11.93 -2.98
C GLU A 23 -8.90 -11.31 -3.45
N HIS A 24 -7.87 -12.13 -3.65
CA HIS A 24 -6.57 -11.69 -4.16
C HIS A 24 -6.69 -11.08 -5.57
N GLU A 25 -7.33 -11.78 -6.48
CA GLU A 25 -7.53 -11.32 -7.86
C GLU A 25 -8.33 -10.01 -7.94
N VAL A 26 -9.34 -9.84 -7.09
CA VAL A 26 -10.13 -8.60 -7.01
C VAL A 26 -9.27 -7.44 -6.53
N VAL A 27 -8.43 -7.64 -5.52
CA VAL A 27 -7.51 -6.61 -5.02
C VAL A 27 -6.48 -6.24 -6.07
N GLU A 28 -5.85 -7.21 -6.74
CA GLU A 28 -4.90 -6.96 -7.82
C GLU A 28 -5.54 -6.15 -8.96
N LEU A 29 -6.76 -6.53 -9.37
CA LEU A 29 -7.49 -5.81 -10.41
C LEU A 29 -7.80 -4.37 -9.99
N ALA A 30 -8.28 -4.17 -8.76
CA ALA A 30 -8.57 -2.85 -8.23
C ALA A 30 -7.33 -1.95 -8.20
N LEU A 31 -6.18 -2.48 -7.76
CA LEU A 31 -4.91 -1.76 -7.74
C LEU A 31 -4.38 -1.48 -9.14
N ALA A 32 -4.57 -2.39 -10.11
CA ALA A 32 -4.21 -2.16 -11.50
C ALA A 32 -5.02 -1.01 -12.12
N VAL A 33 -6.33 -0.95 -11.83
CA VAL A 33 -7.20 0.17 -12.26
C VAL A 33 -6.76 1.48 -11.59
N ALA A 34 -6.53 1.47 -10.28
CA ALA A 34 -6.04 2.63 -9.53
C ALA A 34 -4.70 3.14 -10.10
N ALA A 35 -3.76 2.24 -10.39
CA ALA A 35 -2.48 2.59 -10.99
C ALA A 35 -2.65 3.30 -12.35
N ARG A 36 -3.60 2.84 -13.15
CA ARG A 36 -3.88 3.46 -14.46
C ARG A 36 -4.48 4.86 -14.33
N ILE A 37 -5.40 5.04 -13.39
CA ILE A 37 -6.02 6.34 -13.10
C ILE A 37 -4.98 7.32 -12.58
N LEU A 38 -4.19 6.92 -11.57
CA LEU A 38 -3.17 7.78 -10.95
C LEU A 38 -2.06 8.17 -11.92
N ARG A 39 -1.66 7.28 -12.84
CA ARG A 39 -0.70 7.65 -13.90
C ARG A 39 -1.26 8.69 -14.85
N ARG A 40 -2.56 8.63 -15.16
CA ARG A 40 -3.19 9.66 -15.97
C ARG A 40 -3.28 10.98 -15.20
N GLU A 41 -3.62 10.92 -13.92
CA GLU A 41 -3.68 12.11 -13.06
C GLU A 41 -2.30 12.76 -12.94
N ALA A 42 -1.23 11.99 -12.77
CA ALA A 42 0.14 12.50 -12.73
C ALA A 42 0.59 13.22 -14.01
N GLN A 43 -0.05 12.92 -15.15
CA GLN A 43 0.17 13.68 -16.40
C GLN A 43 -0.50 15.06 -16.37
N MET A 44 -1.59 15.19 -15.61
CA MET A 44 -2.36 16.43 -15.49
C MET A 44 -1.87 17.27 -14.30
N ASP A 45 -1.49 16.62 -13.20
CA ASP A 45 -0.92 17.22 -12.01
C ASP A 45 0.42 16.55 -11.64
N PRO A 46 1.55 17.08 -12.13
CA PRO A 46 2.88 16.55 -11.79
C PRO A 46 3.21 16.63 -10.30
N LEU A 47 2.53 17.49 -9.54
CA LEU A 47 2.72 17.65 -8.10
C LEU A 47 1.82 16.74 -7.24
N LEU A 48 1.16 15.76 -7.85
CA LEU A 48 0.30 14.79 -7.17
C LEU A 48 0.96 14.15 -5.93
N LEU A 49 2.26 13.89 -5.99
CA LEU A 49 3.02 13.25 -4.91
C LEU A 49 3.51 14.22 -3.82
N THR A 50 3.23 15.51 -3.92
CA THR A 50 3.71 16.51 -2.95
C THR A 50 3.29 16.18 -1.51
N GLY A 51 2.09 15.64 -1.33
CA GLY A 51 1.60 15.21 -0.01
C GLY A 51 2.45 14.10 0.58
N ALA A 52 2.77 13.07 -0.22
CA ALA A 52 3.61 11.96 0.21
C ALA A 52 5.04 12.41 0.54
N VAL A 53 5.61 13.29 -0.29
CA VAL A 53 6.93 13.89 -0.05
C VAL A 53 6.94 14.69 1.26
N ARG A 54 5.92 15.51 1.53
CA ARG A 54 5.82 16.28 2.77
C ARG A 54 5.79 15.37 4.00
N VAL A 55 4.99 14.31 3.97
CA VAL A 55 4.89 13.35 5.08
C VAL A 55 6.23 12.66 5.31
N ALA A 56 6.88 12.18 4.24
CA ALA A 56 8.16 11.52 4.34
C ALA A 56 9.26 12.45 4.87
N LEU A 57 9.32 13.70 4.40
CA LEU A 57 10.27 14.70 4.91
C LEU A 57 10.03 15.04 6.39
N GLY A 58 8.78 15.02 6.84
CA GLY A 58 8.43 15.23 8.24
C GLY A 58 8.91 14.12 9.18
N GLN A 59 9.15 12.92 8.66
CA GLN A 59 9.66 11.78 9.42
C GLN A 59 11.19 11.73 9.50
N LEU A 60 11.88 12.51 8.66
CA LEU A 60 13.34 12.57 8.59
C LEU A 60 13.91 13.58 9.61
N SER A 61 13.72 13.32 10.89
CA SER A 61 14.35 14.11 11.94
C SER A 61 15.82 13.73 12.10
N GLY A 62 16.74 14.66 11.81
CA GLY A 62 18.17 14.53 12.06
C GLY A 62 19.04 14.18 10.84
N SER A 63 18.49 13.98 9.65
CA SER A 63 19.26 13.81 8.42
C SER A 63 19.78 15.18 7.94
N THR A 64 21.10 15.28 7.76
CA THR A 64 21.76 16.51 7.33
C THR A 64 21.68 16.74 5.82
N GLN A 65 21.60 15.67 5.04
CA GLN A 65 21.49 15.74 3.57
C GLN A 65 20.33 14.88 3.07
N VAL A 66 19.35 15.53 2.49
CA VAL A 66 18.20 14.89 1.86
C VAL A 66 18.15 15.29 0.40
N ARG A 67 18.05 14.32 -0.49
CA ARG A 67 17.90 14.50 -1.94
C ARG A 67 16.55 13.98 -2.36
N LEU A 68 15.83 14.77 -3.17
CA LEU A 68 14.58 14.37 -3.79
C LEU A 68 14.85 14.13 -5.27
N ARG A 69 14.75 12.88 -5.72
CA ARG A 69 14.86 12.54 -7.13
C ARG A 69 13.49 12.49 -7.79
N VAL A 70 13.38 13.17 -8.90
CA VAL A 70 12.16 13.31 -9.68
C VAL A 70 12.46 13.14 -11.18
N PRO A 71 11.45 12.90 -12.02
CA PRO A 71 11.65 12.90 -13.47
C PRO A 71 12.31 14.19 -13.96
N ALA A 72 13.22 14.07 -14.91
CA ALA A 72 13.96 15.23 -15.43
C ALA A 72 13.02 16.32 -16.00
N ALA A 73 11.90 15.92 -16.61
CA ALA A 73 10.90 16.83 -17.14
C ALA A 73 10.19 17.67 -16.06
N GLU A 74 10.18 17.22 -14.81
CA GLU A 74 9.49 17.85 -13.68
C GLU A 74 10.45 18.57 -12.72
N LEU A 75 11.76 18.52 -12.98
CA LEU A 75 12.80 19.03 -12.08
C LEU A 75 12.54 20.48 -11.63
N GLU A 76 12.27 21.37 -12.58
CA GLU A 76 12.06 22.78 -12.29
C GLU A 76 10.78 23.02 -11.50
N LEU A 77 9.72 22.32 -11.85
CA LEU A 77 8.42 22.39 -11.17
C LEU A 77 8.55 21.95 -9.71
N TRP A 78 9.23 20.83 -9.46
CA TRP A 78 9.47 20.32 -8.10
C TRP A 78 10.37 21.25 -7.30
N THR A 79 11.40 21.84 -7.93
CA THR A 79 12.28 22.81 -7.28
C THR A 79 11.50 24.03 -6.79
N GLN A 80 10.61 24.56 -7.61
CA GLN A 80 9.75 25.66 -7.23
C GLN A 80 8.75 25.27 -6.14
N ALA A 81 8.11 24.09 -6.27
CA ALA A 81 7.17 23.60 -5.29
C ALA A 81 7.80 23.41 -3.91
N ILE A 82 8.97 22.80 -3.83
CA ILE A 82 9.72 22.62 -2.58
C ILE A 82 10.12 23.96 -1.95
N ALA A 83 10.52 24.94 -2.77
CA ALA A 83 10.86 26.28 -2.29
C ALA A 83 9.67 27.00 -1.65
N LEU A 84 8.45 26.75 -2.16
CA LEU A 84 7.20 27.37 -1.69
C LEU A 84 6.54 26.63 -0.53
N LEU A 85 6.94 25.40 -0.23
CA LEU A 85 6.34 24.62 0.86
C LEU A 85 6.74 25.22 2.23
N PRO A 86 5.77 25.70 3.02
CA PRO A 86 6.05 26.21 4.36
C PRO A 86 6.32 25.06 5.34
N ASN A 87 7.15 25.32 6.35
CA ASN A 87 7.34 24.46 7.53
C ASN A 87 7.87 23.04 7.21
N LEU A 88 8.74 22.91 6.19
CA LEU A 88 9.49 21.67 6.00
C LEU A 88 10.57 21.57 7.09
N ALA A 89 10.57 20.47 7.83
CA ALA A 89 11.61 20.17 8.83
C ALA A 89 13.01 20.09 8.19
N VAL A 90 13.06 19.57 6.97
CA VAL A 90 14.28 19.49 6.15
C VAL A 90 13.93 19.89 4.72
N LYS A 91 14.73 20.78 4.13
CA LYS A 91 14.61 21.16 2.71
C LYS A 91 15.49 20.21 1.87
N PRO A 92 14.90 19.37 1.01
CA PRO A 92 15.68 18.48 0.16
C PRO A 92 16.31 19.25 -1.01
N THR A 93 17.43 18.75 -1.50
CA THR A 93 17.97 19.13 -2.81
C THR A 93 17.24 18.35 -3.89
N VAL A 94 16.57 19.03 -4.81
CA VAL A 94 15.85 18.37 -5.91
C VAL A 94 16.82 18.05 -7.05
N LEU A 95 16.82 16.80 -7.49
CA LEU A 95 17.70 16.28 -8.54
C LEU A 95 16.92 15.49 -9.58
N ALA A 96 17.36 15.52 -10.83
CA ALA A 96 16.84 14.63 -11.86
C ALA A 96 17.27 13.19 -11.58
N GLY A 97 16.32 12.25 -11.67
CA GLY A 97 16.58 10.82 -11.59
C GLY A 97 16.67 10.19 -12.98
N ASP A 98 17.69 9.36 -13.19
CA ASP A 98 17.88 8.66 -14.45
C ASP A 98 16.78 7.61 -14.66
N GLY A 99 16.14 7.61 -15.84
CA GLY A 99 15.10 6.64 -16.19
C GLY A 99 13.78 6.78 -15.44
N MET A 100 13.61 7.79 -14.61
CA MET A 100 12.37 8.06 -13.89
C MET A 100 11.28 8.56 -14.84
N ARG A 101 10.05 8.12 -14.59
CA ARG A 101 8.84 8.44 -15.37
C ARG A 101 7.90 9.29 -14.54
N LEU A 102 6.91 9.89 -15.20
CA LEU A 102 5.81 10.58 -14.53
C LEU A 102 5.18 9.71 -13.43
N GLY A 103 5.07 10.25 -12.23
CA GLY A 103 4.59 9.52 -11.07
C GLY A 103 5.64 8.74 -10.29
N ASP A 104 6.92 8.81 -10.68
CA ASP A 104 8.05 8.31 -9.89
C ASP A 104 8.59 9.43 -9.01
N CYS A 105 8.96 9.10 -7.79
CA CYS A 105 9.55 10.04 -6.83
C CYS A 105 10.34 9.25 -5.78
N MET A 106 11.55 9.68 -5.46
CA MET A 106 12.41 8.99 -4.50
C MET A 106 13.10 9.99 -3.57
N ILE A 107 13.11 9.69 -2.29
CA ILE A 107 13.92 10.41 -1.30
C ILE A 107 15.17 9.58 -0.99
N GLU A 108 16.32 10.22 -1.08
CA GLU A 108 17.61 9.64 -0.69
C GLU A 108 18.20 10.39 0.50
N THR A 109 18.71 9.63 1.46
CA THR A 109 19.45 10.12 2.63
C THR A 109 20.74 9.33 2.79
N GLU A 110 21.59 9.72 3.72
CA GLU A 110 22.79 8.95 4.08
C GLU A 110 22.46 7.55 4.62
N LEU A 111 21.23 7.34 5.15
CA LEU A 111 20.78 6.07 5.74
C LEU A 111 20.12 5.14 4.72
N GLY A 112 19.78 5.63 3.53
CA GLY A 112 19.12 4.85 2.49
C GLY A 112 18.18 5.68 1.62
N SER A 113 17.38 4.98 0.81
CA SER A 113 16.43 5.59 -0.10
C SER A 113 15.02 5.04 0.13
N VAL A 114 14.02 5.89 -0.09
CA VAL A 114 12.59 5.55 -0.02
C VAL A 114 11.93 5.94 -1.33
N ASP A 115 11.29 4.97 -1.97
CA ASP A 115 10.48 5.20 -3.16
C ASP A 115 9.08 5.68 -2.74
N LEU A 116 8.70 6.87 -3.17
CA LEU A 116 7.40 7.49 -2.93
C LEU A 116 6.52 7.52 -4.18
N GLY A 117 6.98 6.92 -5.28
CA GLY A 117 6.24 6.87 -6.53
C GLY A 117 4.89 6.15 -6.41
N ILE A 118 4.02 6.35 -7.38
CA ILE A 118 2.67 5.77 -7.42
C ILE A 118 2.71 4.24 -7.22
N ARG A 119 3.70 3.58 -7.82
CA ARG A 119 3.85 2.12 -7.70
C ARG A 119 4.16 1.69 -6.27
N ALA A 120 5.09 2.37 -5.62
CA ALA A 120 5.47 2.07 -4.25
C ALA A 120 4.29 2.30 -3.30
N GLN A 121 3.56 3.40 -3.45
CA GLN A 121 2.37 3.70 -2.65
C GLN A 121 1.28 2.64 -2.80
N LEU A 122 0.99 2.20 -4.02
CA LEU A 122 0.02 1.13 -4.25
C LEU A 122 0.48 -0.22 -3.69
N GLY A 123 1.77 -0.54 -3.76
CA GLY A 123 2.35 -1.74 -3.16
C GLY A 123 2.25 -1.75 -1.63
N GLU A 124 2.37 -0.61 -0.97
CA GLU A 124 2.13 -0.49 0.47
C GLU A 124 0.65 -0.74 0.83
N ILE A 125 -0.27 -0.20 0.02
CA ILE A 125 -1.72 -0.44 0.20
C ILE A 125 -2.03 -1.93 0.05
N GLU A 126 -1.46 -2.59 -0.95
CA GLU A 126 -1.61 -4.02 -1.20
C GLU A 126 -1.15 -4.85 0.01
N ARG A 127 0.07 -4.59 0.49
CA ARG A 127 0.61 -5.26 1.69
C ARG A 127 -0.27 -5.05 2.91
N GLY A 128 -0.66 -3.82 3.18
CA GLY A 128 -1.53 -3.50 4.32
C GLY A 128 -2.92 -4.13 4.22
N PHE A 129 -3.42 -4.38 3.01
CA PHE A 129 -4.69 -5.07 2.79
C PHE A 129 -4.59 -6.55 3.17
N PHE A 130 -3.57 -7.25 2.69
CA PHE A 130 -3.39 -8.68 2.96
C PHE A 130 -2.94 -8.97 4.39
N ASP A 131 -2.14 -8.12 5.01
CA ASP A 131 -1.77 -8.24 6.42
C ASP A 131 -2.99 -8.17 7.34
N ARG A 132 -3.95 -7.29 7.06
CA ARG A 132 -5.21 -7.19 7.81
C ARG A 132 -6.14 -8.38 7.57
N ALA A 133 -6.17 -8.92 6.35
CA ALA A 133 -6.94 -10.11 6.02
C ALA A 133 -6.39 -11.34 6.77
N GLY A 134 -5.09 -11.49 6.87
CA GLY A 134 -4.41 -12.53 7.64
C GLY A 134 -4.65 -12.40 9.15
N GLY A 135 -4.58 -11.19 9.71
CA GLY A 135 -4.79 -10.91 11.13
C GLY A 135 -6.22 -11.21 11.60
N ARG A 136 -7.23 -10.85 10.84
CA ARG A 136 -8.65 -11.17 11.16
C ARG A 136 -8.95 -12.65 11.22
N ARG A 137 -8.17 -13.47 10.52
CA ARG A 137 -8.31 -14.93 10.52
C ARG A 137 -7.69 -15.60 11.75
N ALA A 138 -6.62 -15.02 12.28
CA ALA A 138 -6.00 -15.51 13.51
C ALA A 138 -6.90 -15.26 14.75
N GLU A 139 -7.74 -14.21 14.72
CA GLU A 139 -8.70 -13.89 15.79
C GLU A 139 -10.03 -14.64 15.66
N ALA A 140 -10.38 -15.15 14.49
CA ALA A 140 -11.56 -16.02 14.26
C ALA A 140 -11.22 -17.49 14.49
N GLY A 141 -10.49 -17.81 15.55
CA GLY A 141 -10.25 -19.17 16.04
C GLY A 141 -11.58 -19.88 16.40
N PRO A 142 -11.59 -21.21 16.57
CA PRO A 142 -12.80 -22.03 16.55
C PRO A 142 -13.64 -21.89 17.84
N GLU A 143 -14.21 -20.74 18.09
CA GLU A 143 -15.11 -20.52 19.22
C GLU A 143 -16.55 -20.28 18.76
N ARG A 144 -17.11 -21.27 18.05
CA ARG A 144 -18.56 -21.41 17.84
C ARG A 144 -18.97 -22.85 17.56
N ALA A 145 -18.68 -23.74 18.51
CA ALA A 145 -19.35 -25.05 18.54
C ALA A 145 -19.45 -25.50 19.99
N ALA A 146 -20.42 -25.00 20.73
CA ALA A 146 -21.09 -25.66 21.84
C ALA A 146 -21.96 -24.66 22.62
N SER A 147 -23.14 -24.32 22.06
CA SER A 147 -24.26 -24.00 22.96
C SER A 147 -25.08 -25.27 23.13
N PRO A 148 -25.16 -25.86 24.32
CA PRO A 148 -26.10 -26.94 24.57
C PRO A 148 -27.52 -26.39 24.52
N LEU A 149 -28.39 -27.10 23.82
CA LEU A 149 -29.84 -26.89 23.82
C LEU A 149 -30.37 -26.92 25.26
N PRO A 150 -31.28 -26.06 25.66
CA PRO A 150 -31.94 -26.17 26.96
C PRO A 150 -32.81 -27.41 26.95
N GLU A 151 -32.57 -28.28 27.91
CA GLU A 151 -33.36 -29.46 28.25
C GLU A 151 -34.78 -28.99 28.67
N ALA A 152 -35.79 -29.41 27.92
CA ALA A 152 -37.18 -29.19 28.28
C ALA A 152 -37.54 -30.00 29.52
N ALA A 153 -37.73 -29.32 30.64
CA ALA A 153 -38.36 -29.93 31.83
C ALA A 153 -39.87 -30.08 31.62
N ALA A 154 -40.29 -31.29 31.81
CA ALA A 154 -41.70 -31.70 31.88
C ALA A 154 -42.44 -31.09 33.07
#